data_6dbb687e556e07bcbfaddff018bad07c
#
_entry.id   6dbb687e556e07bcbfaddff018bad07c
#
_cell.length_a   1.000
_cell.length_b   1.000
_cell.length_c   1.000
_cell.angle_alpha   90.00
_cell.angle_beta   90.00
_cell.angle_gamma   90.00
#
_symmetry.space_group_name_H-M   'P 1'
#
loop_
_entity.id
_entity.type
_entity.pdbx_description
1 polymer ?
#
loop_
_entity_poly.entity_id
_entity_poly.type
_entity_poly.pdbx_seq_one_letter_code
_entity_poly.pdbx_strand_id
1 'polypeptide(L)'
;MQKILSKMRKAIETYEMIEEGDKIAVALSGGKDSITLMYALKNLQIFYPKKFDLMAININPGFEGFDTELLNKVAKDAKVELHIAKSDIKEIVFDIRKEKNPCSLCANLRRGMLNSIAKEYGCNKIALGHNEDDVIETFLLNIIYAGKIATISPTSYMDRSNMSLIRPLVYTKEKDIKSFIKRAGIETMPKLCPMDGSSKREYALELLKGFEKQYKFSRSNIIGAIKRSNISGWKE
;
A
#
# COMPACT_ATOMS: atom_id res chain seq x y z
N MET A 1 16.23 -2.03 -7.04
CA MET A 1 15.92 -2.32 -5.62
C MET A 1 16.63 -1.37 -4.66
N GLN A 2 17.97 -1.12 -4.73
CA GLN A 2 18.71 -0.29 -3.73
C GLN A 2 18.07 1.06 -3.40
N LYS A 3 17.63 1.82 -4.41
CA LYS A 3 16.97 3.13 -4.20
C LYS A 3 15.66 3.02 -3.41
N ILE A 4 14.89 1.94 -3.64
CA ILE A 4 13.66 1.65 -2.91
C ILE A 4 14.00 1.28 -1.47
N LEU A 5 14.96 0.39 -1.26
CA LEU A 5 15.41 -0.03 0.07
C LEU A 5 15.90 1.14 0.92
N SER A 6 16.71 2.05 0.35
CA SER A 6 17.21 3.23 1.06
C SER A 6 16.07 4.14 1.55
N LYS A 7 15.08 4.42 0.69
CA LYS A 7 13.93 5.25 1.05
C LYS A 7 12.99 4.55 2.03
N MET A 8 12.75 3.25 1.81
CA MET A 8 11.94 2.42 2.69
C MET A 8 12.55 2.35 4.10
N ARG A 9 13.87 2.11 4.19
CA ARG A 9 14.58 2.09 5.48
C ARG A 9 14.45 3.43 6.20
N LYS A 10 14.65 4.56 5.48
CA LYS A 10 14.45 5.89 6.07
C LYS A 10 13.04 6.07 6.63
N ALA A 11 11.99 5.61 5.92
CA ALA A 11 10.62 5.69 6.43
C ALA A 11 10.42 4.82 7.66
N ILE A 12 10.93 3.57 7.63
CA ILE A 12 10.84 2.63 8.75
C ILE A 12 11.53 3.19 10.01
N GLU A 13 12.73 3.76 9.87
CA GLU A 13 13.47 4.36 10.97
C GLU A 13 12.80 5.64 11.50
N THR A 14 12.36 6.54 10.58
CA THR A 14 11.71 7.80 10.97
C THR A 14 10.42 7.57 11.77
N TYR A 15 9.64 6.57 11.39
CA TYR A 15 8.31 6.31 11.98
C TYR A 15 8.29 5.07 12.88
N GLU A 16 9.45 4.48 13.20
CA GLU A 16 9.59 3.34 14.09
C GLU A 16 8.64 2.18 13.71
N MET A 17 8.58 1.91 12.38
CA MET A 17 7.59 1.00 11.83
C MET A 17 7.85 -0.47 12.19
N ILE A 18 9.10 -0.85 12.45
CA ILE A 18 9.50 -2.24 12.73
C ILE A 18 10.25 -2.30 14.06
N GLU A 19 9.80 -3.20 14.92
CA GLU A 19 10.41 -3.52 16.20
C GLU A 19 10.98 -4.95 16.19
N GLU A 20 11.82 -5.24 17.18
CA GLU A 20 12.37 -6.59 17.35
C GLU A 20 11.24 -7.59 17.63
N GLY A 21 11.24 -8.70 16.90
CA GLY A 21 10.25 -9.76 17.04
C GLY A 21 8.90 -9.53 16.37
N ASP A 22 8.74 -8.45 15.60
CA ASP A 22 7.50 -8.22 14.83
C ASP A 22 7.20 -9.37 13.87
N LYS A 23 5.93 -9.71 13.72
CA LYS A 23 5.43 -10.54 12.62
C LYS A 23 4.54 -9.70 11.71
N ILE A 24 5.00 -9.46 10.49
CA ILE A 24 4.41 -8.50 9.55
C ILE A 24 3.68 -9.22 8.43
N ALA A 25 2.39 -8.92 8.26
CA ALA A 25 1.61 -9.34 7.10
C ALA A 25 1.69 -8.29 5.99
N VAL A 26 2.20 -8.63 4.82
CA VAL A 26 2.11 -7.78 3.62
C VAL A 26 0.75 -7.96 2.97
N ALA A 27 -0.02 -6.89 2.82
CA ALA A 27 -1.25 -6.89 2.03
C ALA A 27 -0.92 -7.02 0.54
N LEU A 28 -0.84 -8.23 0.02
CA LEU A 28 -0.45 -8.54 -1.34
C LEU A 28 -1.66 -8.50 -2.28
N SER A 29 -1.91 -7.36 -2.92
CA SER A 29 -3.00 -7.22 -3.90
C SER A 29 -2.67 -7.77 -5.29
N GLY A 30 -1.42 -8.12 -5.57
CA GLY A 30 -0.92 -8.49 -6.89
C GLY A 30 -0.54 -7.31 -7.79
N GLY A 31 -0.81 -6.08 -7.35
CA GLY A 31 -0.36 -4.87 -8.04
C GLY A 31 1.13 -4.56 -7.78
N LYS A 32 1.73 -3.77 -8.68
CA LYS A 32 3.14 -3.38 -8.66
C LYS A 32 3.67 -2.90 -7.30
N ASP A 33 2.84 -2.15 -6.55
CA ASP A 33 3.25 -1.54 -5.28
C ASP A 33 3.34 -2.58 -4.17
N SER A 34 2.33 -3.44 -4.05
CA SER A 34 2.29 -4.51 -3.03
C SER A 34 3.36 -5.58 -3.28
N ILE A 35 3.60 -5.93 -4.54
CA ILE A 35 4.68 -6.85 -4.93
C ILE A 35 6.03 -6.22 -4.59
N THR A 36 6.25 -4.95 -4.97
CA THR A 36 7.50 -4.24 -4.63
C THR A 36 7.73 -4.16 -3.13
N LEU A 37 6.68 -3.89 -2.34
CA LEU A 37 6.75 -3.87 -0.88
C LEU A 37 7.20 -5.22 -0.33
N MET A 38 6.61 -6.32 -0.80
CA MET A 38 6.96 -7.68 -0.38
C MET A 38 8.45 -7.98 -0.65
N TYR A 39 8.91 -7.75 -1.87
CA TYR A 39 10.32 -7.94 -2.24
C TYR A 39 11.26 -7.05 -1.43
N ALA A 40 10.88 -5.79 -1.20
CA ALA A 40 11.69 -4.84 -0.46
C ALA A 40 11.81 -5.22 1.02
N LEU A 41 10.72 -5.62 1.68
CA LEU A 41 10.74 -6.09 3.07
C LEU A 41 11.53 -7.39 3.21
N LYS A 42 11.38 -8.32 2.25
CA LYS A 42 12.19 -9.55 2.24
C LYS A 42 13.68 -9.29 2.12
N ASN A 43 14.07 -8.38 1.24
CA ASN A 43 15.46 -7.96 1.12
C ASN A 43 15.96 -7.22 2.38
N LEU A 44 15.09 -6.43 3.03
CA LEU A 44 15.43 -5.73 4.26
C LEU A 44 15.79 -6.70 5.39
N GLN A 45 15.10 -7.83 5.52
CA GLN A 45 15.38 -8.85 6.54
C GLN A 45 16.85 -9.30 6.57
N ILE A 46 17.56 -9.20 5.44
CA ILE A 46 18.94 -9.69 5.32
C ILE A 46 19.92 -8.84 6.14
N PHE A 47 19.67 -7.52 6.20
CA PHE A 47 20.64 -6.57 6.77
C PHE A 47 20.06 -5.61 7.81
N TYR A 48 18.74 -5.67 8.07
CA TYR A 48 18.11 -4.81 9.07
C TYR A 48 18.47 -5.29 10.48
N PRO A 49 18.82 -4.38 11.41
CA PRO A 49 19.30 -4.78 12.73
C PRO A 49 18.24 -5.45 13.60
N LYS A 50 16.96 -5.08 13.42
CA LYS A 50 15.83 -5.69 14.13
C LYS A 50 15.32 -6.89 13.35
N LYS A 51 15.18 -8.03 14.01
CA LYS A 51 14.63 -9.25 13.40
C LYS A 51 13.11 -9.20 13.40
N PHE A 52 12.50 -9.59 12.30
CA PHE A 52 11.05 -9.68 12.14
C PHE A 52 10.68 -10.81 11.18
N ASP A 53 9.50 -11.37 11.38
CA ASP A 53 8.92 -12.34 10.47
C ASP A 53 8.06 -11.68 9.42
N LEU A 54 7.96 -12.30 8.25
CA LEU A 54 7.23 -11.78 7.10
C LEU A 54 6.38 -12.85 6.45
N MET A 55 5.10 -12.54 6.24
CA MET A 55 4.22 -13.31 5.38
C MET A 55 3.44 -12.38 4.45
N ALA A 56 2.85 -12.93 3.40
CA ALA A 56 1.95 -12.22 2.52
C ALA A 56 0.52 -12.73 2.71
N ILE A 57 -0.46 -11.83 2.70
CA ILE A 57 -1.88 -12.16 2.71
C ILE A 57 -2.54 -11.49 1.52
N ASN A 58 -3.25 -12.29 0.72
CA ASN A 58 -4.11 -11.80 -0.35
C ASN A 58 -5.57 -12.07 -0.01
N ILE A 59 -6.43 -11.09 -0.24
CA ILE A 59 -7.89 -11.26 -0.21
C ILE A 59 -8.35 -11.30 -1.67
N ASN A 60 -8.73 -12.47 -2.15
CA ASN A 60 -9.35 -12.63 -3.46
C ASN A 60 -10.78 -12.09 -3.41
N PRO A 61 -11.10 -11.02 -4.14
CA PRO A 61 -12.42 -10.37 -4.06
C PRO A 61 -13.54 -11.11 -4.82
N GLY A 62 -13.24 -12.22 -5.51
CA GLY A 62 -14.21 -13.01 -6.26
C GLY A 62 -14.45 -12.53 -7.70
N PHE A 63 -13.59 -11.67 -8.27
CA PHE A 63 -13.70 -11.32 -9.69
C PHE A 63 -13.21 -12.46 -10.59
N GLU A 64 -13.87 -12.64 -11.75
CA GLU A 64 -13.40 -13.58 -12.77
C GLU A 64 -12.02 -13.19 -13.29
N GLY A 65 -11.22 -14.19 -13.65
CA GLY A 65 -9.84 -13.97 -14.12
C GLY A 65 -8.84 -13.62 -13.00
N PHE A 66 -9.21 -13.82 -11.72
CA PHE A 66 -8.27 -13.63 -10.62
C PHE A 66 -7.20 -14.74 -10.62
N ASP A 67 -5.97 -14.36 -10.94
CA ASP A 67 -4.86 -15.29 -11.13
C ASP A 67 -4.13 -15.58 -9.81
N THR A 68 -4.50 -16.70 -9.18
CA THR A 68 -3.83 -17.18 -7.96
C THR A 68 -2.45 -17.77 -8.25
N GLU A 69 -2.20 -18.29 -9.45
CA GLU A 69 -0.93 -18.91 -9.83
C GLU A 69 0.16 -17.84 -9.94
N LEU A 70 -0.18 -16.69 -10.53
CA LEU A 70 0.72 -15.53 -10.56
C LEU A 70 1.14 -15.10 -9.16
N LEU A 71 0.21 -15.00 -8.22
CA LEU A 71 0.52 -14.64 -6.83
C LEU A 71 1.42 -15.66 -6.15
N ASN A 72 1.13 -16.94 -6.32
CA ASN A 72 1.94 -18.03 -5.78
C ASN A 72 3.37 -18.00 -6.37
N LYS A 73 3.50 -17.81 -7.68
CA LYS A 73 4.80 -17.66 -8.36
C LYS A 73 5.61 -16.51 -7.77
N VAL A 74 5.00 -15.31 -7.69
CA VAL A 74 5.66 -14.10 -7.18
C VAL A 74 6.08 -14.25 -5.71
N ALA A 75 5.24 -14.85 -4.87
CA ALA A 75 5.54 -15.08 -3.46
C ALA A 75 6.65 -16.14 -3.29
N LYS A 76 6.62 -17.22 -4.07
CA LYS A 76 7.66 -18.26 -4.10
C LYS A 76 9.01 -17.68 -4.51
N ASP A 77 9.05 -16.87 -5.57
CA ASP A 77 10.26 -16.22 -6.06
C ASP A 77 10.84 -15.26 -5.01
N ALA A 78 9.97 -14.56 -4.28
CA ALA A 78 10.36 -13.70 -3.16
C ALA A 78 10.74 -14.49 -1.89
N LYS A 79 10.51 -15.81 -1.84
CA LYS A 79 10.66 -16.66 -0.64
C LYS A 79 9.87 -16.13 0.56
N VAL A 80 8.61 -15.76 0.31
CA VAL A 80 7.65 -15.28 1.32
C VAL A 80 6.45 -16.22 1.33
N GLU A 81 6.06 -16.68 2.53
CA GLU A 81 4.85 -17.47 2.72
C GLU A 81 3.62 -16.65 2.30
N LEU A 82 2.71 -17.24 1.54
CA LEU A 82 1.51 -16.59 1.05
C LEU A 82 0.25 -17.33 1.50
N HIS A 83 -0.67 -16.59 2.10
CA HIS A 83 -2.05 -17.03 2.34
C HIS A 83 -3.01 -16.28 1.40
N ILE A 84 -3.81 -17.03 0.63
CA ILE A 84 -4.85 -16.47 -0.24
C ILE A 84 -6.23 -16.83 0.34
N ALA A 85 -6.94 -15.82 0.83
CA ALA A 85 -8.29 -15.98 1.33
C ALA A 85 -9.31 -15.69 0.23
N LYS A 86 -10.22 -16.62 -0.02
CA LYS A 86 -11.40 -16.40 -0.88
C LYS A 86 -12.42 -15.53 -0.17
N SER A 87 -13.13 -14.69 -0.91
CA SER A 87 -14.20 -13.86 -0.37
C SER A 87 -15.29 -13.59 -1.40
N ASP A 88 -16.48 -13.30 -0.91
CA ASP A 88 -17.64 -12.92 -1.71
C ASP A 88 -17.81 -11.39 -1.81
N ILE A 89 -16.70 -10.66 -1.70
CA ILE A 89 -16.72 -9.18 -1.69
C ILE A 89 -17.33 -8.62 -2.97
N LYS A 90 -17.00 -9.19 -4.14
CA LYS A 90 -17.63 -8.78 -5.41
C LYS A 90 -19.14 -8.93 -5.35
N GLU A 91 -19.63 -10.11 -4.98
CA GLU A 91 -21.06 -10.41 -4.87
C GLU A 91 -21.75 -9.46 -3.88
N ILE A 92 -21.19 -9.32 -2.66
CA ILE A 92 -21.76 -8.45 -1.63
C ILE A 92 -21.85 -6.99 -2.12
N VAL A 93 -20.80 -6.46 -2.75
CA VAL A 93 -20.70 -5.05 -3.09
C VAL A 93 -21.51 -4.70 -4.35
N PHE A 94 -21.43 -5.53 -5.39
CA PHE A 94 -21.95 -5.22 -6.71
C PHE A 94 -23.31 -5.86 -6.97
N ASP A 95 -23.53 -7.08 -6.48
CA ASP A 95 -24.73 -7.86 -6.82
C ASP A 95 -25.83 -7.74 -5.74
N ILE A 96 -25.45 -7.77 -4.45
CA ILE A 96 -26.39 -7.73 -3.32
C ILE A 96 -26.68 -6.27 -2.90
N ARG A 97 -25.63 -5.53 -2.49
CA ARG A 97 -25.78 -4.18 -1.92
C ARG A 97 -25.98 -3.10 -2.95
N LYS A 98 -25.44 -3.25 -4.16
CA LYS A 98 -25.52 -2.29 -5.28
C LYS A 98 -25.20 -0.86 -4.83
N GLU A 99 -24.12 -0.73 -4.07
CA GLU A 99 -23.73 0.52 -3.41
C GLU A 99 -23.44 1.64 -4.40
N LYS A 100 -23.89 2.85 -4.10
CA LYS A 100 -23.55 4.04 -4.89
C LYS A 100 -22.04 4.35 -4.86
N ASN A 101 -21.36 3.97 -3.78
CA ASN A 101 -19.91 4.09 -3.62
C ASN A 101 -19.30 2.72 -3.29
N PRO A 102 -19.20 1.80 -4.26
CA PRO A 102 -18.76 0.42 -4.05
C PRO A 102 -17.33 0.34 -3.51
N CYS A 103 -16.46 1.29 -3.87
CA CYS A 103 -15.06 1.31 -3.45
C CYS A 103 -14.89 1.40 -1.92
N SER A 104 -15.75 2.19 -1.25
CA SER A 104 -15.69 2.36 0.21
C SER A 104 -16.05 1.07 0.94
N LEU A 105 -17.15 0.42 0.54
CA LEU A 105 -17.57 -0.85 1.14
C LEU A 105 -16.55 -1.96 0.85
N CYS A 106 -16.08 -2.09 -0.38
CA CYS A 106 -15.05 -3.04 -0.77
C CYS A 106 -13.76 -2.87 0.07
N ALA A 107 -13.28 -1.64 0.24
CA ALA A 107 -12.10 -1.36 1.05
C ALA A 107 -12.30 -1.73 2.52
N ASN A 108 -13.49 -1.49 3.10
CA ASN A 108 -13.80 -1.83 4.48
C ASN A 108 -13.87 -3.36 4.69
N LEU A 109 -14.54 -4.09 3.79
CA LEU A 109 -14.63 -5.55 3.85
C LEU A 109 -13.23 -6.19 3.73
N ARG A 110 -12.44 -5.74 2.72
CA ARG A 110 -11.05 -6.23 2.56
C ARG A 110 -10.19 -5.98 3.79
N ARG A 111 -10.30 -4.78 4.39
CA ARG A 111 -9.56 -4.44 5.60
C ARG A 111 -9.97 -5.31 6.77
N GLY A 112 -11.27 -5.54 6.97
CA GLY A 112 -11.78 -6.41 8.02
C GLY A 112 -11.24 -7.82 7.91
N MET A 113 -11.34 -8.44 6.73
CA MET A 113 -10.82 -9.78 6.48
C MET A 113 -9.30 -9.87 6.64
N LEU A 114 -8.57 -8.90 6.08
CA LEU A 114 -7.12 -8.84 6.19
C LEU A 114 -6.67 -8.80 7.66
N ASN A 115 -7.33 -7.98 8.48
CA ASN A 115 -7.04 -7.87 9.90
C ASN A 115 -7.32 -9.17 10.65
N SER A 116 -8.45 -9.82 10.39
CA SER A 116 -8.82 -11.09 11.04
C SER A 116 -7.81 -12.18 10.71
N ILE A 117 -7.46 -12.33 9.44
CA ILE A 117 -6.49 -13.34 9.00
C ILE A 117 -5.09 -13.04 9.52
N ALA A 118 -4.64 -11.78 9.45
CA ALA A 118 -3.33 -11.42 9.99
C ALA A 118 -3.21 -11.75 11.48
N LYS A 119 -4.28 -11.51 12.26
CA LYS A 119 -4.35 -11.87 13.68
C LYS A 119 -4.34 -13.38 13.91
N GLU A 120 -5.07 -14.15 13.11
CA GLU A 120 -5.09 -15.62 13.17
C GLU A 120 -3.69 -16.21 12.95
N TYR A 121 -2.92 -15.62 12.04
CA TYR A 121 -1.51 -15.98 11.80
C TYR A 121 -0.52 -15.39 12.80
N GLY A 122 -1.00 -14.71 13.85
CA GLY A 122 -0.16 -14.13 14.90
C GLY A 122 0.63 -12.91 14.46
N CYS A 123 0.22 -12.24 13.38
CA CYS A 123 0.83 -10.98 12.98
C CYS A 123 0.38 -9.84 13.89
N ASN A 124 1.28 -8.94 14.21
CA ASN A 124 1.00 -7.72 14.98
C ASN A 124 1.03 -6.45 14.12
N LYS A 125 1.55 -6.56 12.88
CA LYS A 125 1.60 -5.45 11.92
C LYS A 125 1.13 -5.87 10.53
N ILE A 126 0.49 -4.93 9.83
CA ILE A 126 0.11 -5.08 8.42
C ILE A 126 0.83 -4.00 7.61
N ALA A 127 1.58 -4.40 6.60
CA ALA A 127 2.28 -3.52 5.68
C ALA A 127 1.46 -3.29 4.41
N LEU A 128 1.22 -2.02 4.08
CA LEU A 128 0.45 -1.57 2.93
C LEU A 128 1.36 -0.89 1.89
N GLY A 129 1.16 -1.16 0.61
CA GLY A 129 1.98 -0.68 -0.50
C GLY A 129 1.77 0.77 -0.93
N HIS A 130 1.22 1.64 -0.07
CA HIS A 130 1.06 3.06 -0.41
C HIS A 130 2.42 3.74 -0.57
N ASN A 131 2.57 4.49 -1.66
CA ASN A 131 3.80 5.16 -2.05
C ASN A 131 3.70 6.70 -1.96
N GLU A 132 4.76 7.45 -2.32
CA GLU A 132 4.79 8.92 -2.25
C GLU A 132 3.71 9.59 -3.12
N ASP A 133 3.41 9.00 -4.27
CA ASP A 133 2.39 9.53 -5.18
C ASP A 133 0.99 9.40 -4.55
N ASP A 134 0.66 8.27 -3.92
CA ASP A 134 -0.61 8.07 -3.21
C ASP A 134 -0.80 9.10 -2.07
N VAL A 135 0.29 9.45 -1.37
CA VAL A 135 0.26 10.45 -0.30
C VAL A 135 -0.11 11.82 -0.85
N ILE A 136 0.52 12.25 -1.94
CA ILE A 136 0.26 13.56 -2.56
C ILE A 136 -1.15 13.57 -3.17
N GLU A 137 -1.54 12.52 -3.88
CA GLU A 137 -2.88 12.39 -4.44
C GLU A 137 -3.95 12.53 -3.35
N THR A 138 -3.79 11.80 -2.25
CA THR A 138 -4.74 11.85 -1.13
C THR A 138 -4.77 13.23 -0.49
N PHE A 139 -3.63 13.90 -0.36
CA PHE A 139 -3.54 15.28 0.14
C PHE A 139 -4.30 16.25 -0.75
N LEU A 140 -4.09 16.22 -2.06
CA LEU A 140 -4.78 17.07 -3.03
C LEU A 140 -6.29 16.79 -3.04
N LEU A 141 -6.70 15.53 -3.03
CA LEU A 141 -8.11 15.14 -2.98
C LEU A 141 -8.80 15.64 -1.71
N ASN A 142 -8.12 15.56 -0.56
CA ASN A 142 -8.68 16.04 0.70
C ASN A 142 -8.85 17.56 0.70
N ILE A 143 -7.88 18.31 0.16
CA ILE A 143 -8.01 19.77 0.05
C ILE A 143 -9.14 20.14 -0.92
N ILE A 144 -9.18 19.56 -2.11
CA ILE A 144 -10.09 19.97 -3.19
C ILE A 144 -11.53 19.53 -2.92
N TYR A 145 -11.74 18.29 -2.46
CA TYR A 145 -13.06 17.70 -2.37
C TYR A 145 -13.62 17.58 -0.96
N ALA A 146 -12.77 17.55 0.06
CA ALA A 146 -13.20 17.38 1.43
C ALA A 146 -12.95 18.62 2.33
N GLY A 147 -12.24 19.64 1.84
CA GLY A 147 -11.88 20.83 2.59
C GLY A 147 -11.03 20.50 3.84
N LYS A 148 -10.21 19.45 3.77
CA LYS A 148 -9.41 18.95 4.90
C LYS A 148 -7.94 18.96 4.59
N ILE A 149 -7.14 19.40 5.56
CA ILE A 149 -5.68 19.27 5.53
C ILE A 149 -5.32 17.92 6.16
N ALA A 150 -5.33 16.86 5.34
CA ALA A 150 -5.05 15.49 5.77
C ALA A 150 -4.50 14.67 4.60
N THR A 151 -3.77 13.59 4.91
CA THR A 151 -3.29 12.63 3.92
C THR A 151 -3.17 11.23 4.53
N ILE A 152 -2.58 10.30 3.80
CA ILE A 152 -2.28 8.95 4.28
C ILE A 152 -1.21 9.03 5.38
N SER A 153 -1.50 8.51 6.58
CA SER A 153 -0.52 8.39 7.66
C SER A 153 0.56 7.37 7.33
N PRO A 154 1.83 7.60 7.69
CA PRO A 154 2.88 6.58 7.59
C PRO A 154 2.60 5.34 8.43
N THR A 155 2.05 5.54 9.63
CA THR A 155 1.62 4.50 10.56
C THR A 155 0.21 4.81 11.08
N SER A 156 -0.55 3.78 11.43
CA SER A 156 -1.86 3.94 12.09
C SER A 156 -2.11 2.74 12.99
N TYR A 157 -2.60 3.00 14.19
CA TYR A 157 -2.99 1.94 15.11
C TYR A 157 -4.50 1.70 15.03
N MET A 158 -4.90 0.45 15.11
CA MET A 158 -6.30 0.02 15.08
C MET A 158 -6.66 -0.61 16.42
N ASP A 159 -7.21 0.18 17.34
CA ASP A 159 -7.53 -0.22 18.72
C ASP A 159 -8.39 -1.50 18.78
N ARG A 160 -9.41 -1.61 17.92
CA ARG A 160 -10.34 -2.76 17.91
C ARG A 160 -9.67 -4.09 17.60
N SER A 161 -8.65 -4.10 16.77
CA SER A 161 -7.92 -5.31 16.34
C SER A 161 -6.58 -5.48 17.04
N ASN A 162 -6.12 -4.47 17.78
CA ASN A 162 -4.77 -4.40 18.37
C ASN A 162 -3.70 -4.63 17.31
N MET A 163 -3.82 -3.95 16.16
CA MET A 163 -3.00 -4.15 14.99
C MET A 163 -2.44 -2.82 14.49
N SER A 164 -1.16 -2.77 14.17
CA SER A 164 -0.54 -1.59 13.55
C SER A 164 -0.53 -1.71 12.02
N LEU A 165 -0.95 -0.64 11.34
CA LEU A 165 -0.75 -0.50 9.89
C LEU A 165 0.50 0.31 9.64
N ILE A 166 1.40 -0.19 8.80
CA ILE A 166 2.62 0.48 8.39
C ILE A 166 2.66 0.68 6.88
N ARG A 167 3.28 1.75 6.42
CA ARG A 167 3.41 2.10 4.99
C ARG A 167 4.86 2.42 4.62
N PRO A 168 5.69 1.40 4.51
CA PRO A 168 7.13 1.57 4.33
C PRO A 168 7.52 2.30 3.04
N LEU A 169 6.66 2.30 2.01
CA LEU A 169 6.94 2.92 0.70
C LEU A 169 6.55 4.41 0.60
N VAL A 170 6.09 5.07 1.69
CA VAL A 170 5.61 6.46 1.64
C VAL A 170 6.64 7.50 1.15
N TYR A 171 7.92 7.17 1.16
CA TYR A 171 8.99 8.00 0.59
C TYR A 171 9.44 7.55 -0.81
N THR A 172 8.84 6.48 -1.34
CA THR A 172 9.21 5.89 -2.63
C THR A 172 8.31 6.42 -3.73
N LYS A 173 8.88 6.95 -4.79
CA LYS A 173 8.13 7.44 -5.95
C LYS A 173 7.60 6.28 -6.78
N GLU A 174 6.39 6.40 -7.30
CA GLU A 174 5.78 5.40 -8.17
C GLU A 174 6.67 5.04 -9.38
N LYS A 175 7.37 6.02 -9.96
CA LYS A 175 8.31 5.79 -11.05
C LYS A 175 9.46 4.83 -10.71
N ASP A 176 9.94 4.86 -9.46
CA ASP A 176 11.00 3.97 -9.01
C ASP A 176 10.47 2.52 -8.88
N ILE A 177 9.21 2.37 -8.44
CA ILE A 177 8.49 1.09 -8.37
C ILE A 177 8.27 0.52 -9.77
N LYS A 178 7.70 1.31 -10.69
CA LYS A 178 7.51 0.93 -12.10
C LYS A 178 8.82 0.48 -12.76
N SER A 179 9.90 1.21 -12.52
CA SER A 179 11.23 0.89 -13.03
C SER A 179 11.78 -0.43 -12.44
N PHE A 180 11.52 -0.71 -11.17
CA PHE A 180 11.92 -1.96 -10.54
C PHE A 180 11.16 -3.15 -11.15
N ILE A 181 9.84 -3.12 -11.18
CA ILE A 181 8.99 -4.17 -11.73
C ILE A 181 9.39 -4.50 -13.17
N LYS A 182 9.55 -3.46 -14.02
CA LYS A 182 9.95 -3.64 -15.41
C LYS A 182 11.33 -4.31 -15.54
N ARG A 183 12.34 -3.83 -14.79
CA ARG A 183 13.70 -4.39 -14.88
C ARG A 183 13.82 -5.79 -14.30
N ALA A 184 13.01 -6.12 -13.32
CA ALA A 184 12.98 -7.46 -12.73
C ALA A 184 12.15 -8.47 -13.55
N GLY A 185 11.44 -8.02 -14.59
CA GLY A 185 10.57 -8.87 -15.39
C GLY A 185 9.40 -9.47 -14.60
N ILE A 186 8.96 -8.77 -13.52
CA ILE A 186 7.91 -9.27 -12.64
C ILE A 186 6.55 -8.95 -13.26
N GLU A 187 5.74 -9.98 -13.44
CA GLU A 187 4.35 -9.85 -13.85
C GLU A 187 3.49 -9.34 -12.69
N THR A 188 2.47 -8.55 -13.02
CA THR A 188 1.51 -8.01 -12.05
C THR A 188 0.10 -8.38 -12.43
N MET A 189 -0.77 -8.51 -11.45
CA MET A 189 -2.20 -8.76 -11.67
C MET A 189 -2.82 -7.67 -12.55
N PRO A 190 -3.64 -8.05 -13.53
CA PRO A 190 -4.44 -7.08 -14.27
C PRO A 190 -5.46 -6.40 -13.36
N LYS A 191 -5.94 -5.24 -13.79
CA LYS A 191 -7.03 -4.54 -13.13
C LYS A 191 -8.35 -5.23 -13.48
N LEU A 192 -8.97 -5.89 -12.52
CA LEU A 192 -10.20 -6.67 -12.71
C LEU A 192 -11.45 -5.93 -12.27
N CYS A 193 -11.30 -4.88 -11.43
CA CYS A 193 -12.43 -4.14 -10.90
C CYS A 193 -13.01 -3.19 -11.97
N PRO A 194 -14.34 -3.21 -12.23
CA PRO A 194 -14.95 -2.33 -13.21
C PRO A 194 -14.87 -0.84 -12.83
N MET A 195 -14.59 -0.54 -11.57
CA MET A 195 -14.41 0.84 -11.07
C MET A 195 -12.98 1.37 -11.25
N ASP A 196 -12.03 0.54 -11.72
CA ASP A 196 -10.68 0.99 -12.01
C ASP A 196 -10.65 1.93 -13.23
N GLY A 197 -9.95 3.08 -13.09
CA GLY A 197 -9.78 4.05 -14.17
C GLY A 197 -10.84 5.18 -14.21
N SER A 198 -11.83 5.21 -13.32
CA SER A 198 -12.84 6.27 -13.25
C SER A 198 -12.71 7.19 -12.01
N SER A 199 -11.55 7.21 -11.39
CA SER A 199 -11.39 7.83 -10.08
C SER A 199 -10.89 9.28 -10.13
N LYS A 200 -11.35 10.10 -9.19
CA LYS A 200 -10.82 11.45 -8.92
C LYS A 200 -9.29 11.48 -8.68
N ARG A 201 -8.65 10.32 -8.47
CA ARG A 201 -7.20 10.18 -8.33
C ARG A 201 -6.44 10.52 -9.60
N GLU A 202 -6.97 10.16 -10.77
CA GLU A 202 -6.35 10.52 -12.06
C GLU A 202 -6.27 12.03 -12.23
N TYR A 203 -7.33 12.75 -11.85
CA TYR A 203 -7.33 14.20 -11.86
C TYR A 203 -6.29 14.80 -10.91
N ALA A 204 -6.13 14.27 -9.69
CA ALA A 204 -5.11 14.72 -8.76
C ALA A 204 -3.68 14.49 -9.30
N LEU A 205 -3.45 13.38 -10.01
CA LEU A 205 -2.19 13.11 -10.70
C LEU A 205 -1.92 14.09 -11.85
N GLU A 206 -2.94 14.44 -12.63
CA GLU A 206 -2.83 15.44 -13.70
C GLU A 206 -2.48 16.81 -13.15
N LEU A 207 -3.13 17.23 -12.06
CA LEU A 207 -2.78 18.47 -11.36
C LEU A 207 -1.34 18.46 -10.89
N LEU A 208 -0.87 17.37 -10.27
CA LEU A 208 0.51 17.25 -9.83
C LEU A 208 1.50 17.36 -11.02
N LYS A 209 1.21 16.69 -12.13
CA LYS A 209 2.02 16.80 -13.35
C LYS A 209 2.02 18.23 -13.90
N GLY A 210 0.88 18.94 -13.83
CA GLY A 210 0.76 20.35 -14.19
C GLY A 210 1.67 21.23 -13.33
N PHE A 211 1.66 21.05 -12.02
CA PHE A 211 2.55 21.77 -11.11
C PHE A 211 4.03 21.46 -11.37
N GLU A 212 4.39 20.19 -11.61
CA GLU A 212 5.77 19.79 -11.90
C GLU A 212 6.29 20.36 -13.22
N LYS A 213 5.43 20.60 -14.22
CA LYS A 213 5.79 21.31 -15.47
C LYS A 213 6.12 22.78 -15.24
N GLN A 214 5.38 23.46 -14.38
CA GLN A 214 5.63 24.86 -14.04
C GLN A 214 6.81 25.03 -13.07
N TYR A 215 6.90 24.13 -12.09
CA TYR A 215 7.95 24.18 -11.07
C TYR A 215 8.38 22.77 -10.67
N LYS A 216 9.56 22.39 -11.10
CA LYS A 216 10.13 21.03 -10.93
C LYS A 216 10.23 20.53 -9.48
N PHE A 217 10.18 21.44 -8.49
CA PHE A 217 10.25 21.11 -7.07
C PHE A 217 8.86 20.97 -6.40
N SER A 218 7.75 21.13 -7.14
CA SER A 218 6.38 21.09 -6.60
C SER A 218 6.13 19.86 -5.73
N ARG A 219 6.50 18.69 -6.22
CA ARG A 219 6.37 17.43 -5.48
C ARG A 219 7.12 17.45 -4.14
N SER A 220 8.38 17.84 -4.16
CA SER A 220 9.20 17.88 -2.94
C SER A 220 8.71 18.94 -1.96
N ASN A 221 8.17 20.05 -2.45
CA ASN A 221 7.60 21.10 -1.62
C ASN A 221 6.29 20.62 -0.95
N ILE A 222 5.42 19.90 -1.67
CA ILE A 222 4.18 19.32 -1.10
C ILE A 222 4.55 18.33 0.00
N ILE A 223 5.46 17.38 -0.24
CA ILE A 223 5.89 16.42 0.78
C ILE A 223 6.57 17.13 1.96
N GLY A 224 7.41 18.13 1.69
CA GLY A 224 8.02 18.95 2.74
C GLY A 224 6.99 19.70 3.58
N ALA A 225 5.96 20.28 2.97
CA ALA A 225 4.86 20.92 3.67
C ALA A 225 4.10 19.94 4.58
N ILE A 226 3.75 18.76 4.04
CA ILE A 226 3.08 17.70 4.81
C ILE A 226 3.88 17.33 6.06
N LYS A 227 5.21 17.15 5.93
CA LYS A 227 6.10 16.81 7.06
C LYS A 227 6.15 17.92 8.11
N ARG A 228 6.48 19.15 7.70
CA ARG A 228 6.62 20.29 8.60
C ARG A 228 5.32 20.69 9.32
N SER A 229 4.18 20.37 8.69
CA SER A 229 2.87 20.63 9.29
C SER A 229 2.41 19.55 10.27
N ASN A 230 3.18 18.49 10.46
CA ASN A 230 2.88 17.35 11.35
C ASN A 230 1.47 16.74 11.14
N ILE A 231 0.91 16.88 9.94
CA ILE A 231 -0.44 16.37 9.65
C ILE A 231 -0.43 14.84 9.49
N SER A 232 -1.49 14.21 9.93
CA SER A 232 -1.70 12.75 9.76
C SER A 232 -0.53 11.88 10.25
N GLY A 233 0.17 12.31 11.32
CA GLY A 233 1.29 11.57 11.90
C GLY A 233 2.61 11.67 11.11
N TRP A 234 2.69 12.57 10.14
CA TRP A 234 3.95 12.89 9.47
C TRP A 234 4.86 13.73 10.38
N LYS A 235 6.16 13.47 10.32
CA LYS A 235 7.21 14.24 11.03
C LYS A 235 8.45 14.40 10.15
N GLU A 236 9.31 15.37 10.46
CA GLU A 236 10.58 15.62 9.76
C GLU A 236 11.60 14.47 9.92
#